data_0c8d1f19b8384dc81aff8d8e684aba02
#
_entry.id   0c8d1f19b8384dc81aff8d8e684aba02
#
_cell.length_a   1.000
_cell.length_b   1.000
_cell.length_c   1.000
_cell.angle_alpha   90.00
_cell.angle_beta   90.00
_cell.angle_gamma   90.00
#
_symmetry.space_group_name_H-M   'P 1'
#
loop_
_entity.id
_entity.type
_entity.pdbx_description
1 polymer ?
#
loop_
_entity_poly.entity_id
_entity_poly.type
_entity_poly.pdbx_seq_one_letter_code
_entity_poly.pdbx_strand_id
1 'polypeptide(L)'
;MKIVRMIVMPVSFLFGNVDFVFSAPPDFQKDIQPLMTRYCVECHGSNKPKAGIRLDSYDAILAKSRKQSVIPGEPEKSKLLMTMTGQAKLMPPKKFSPRPTADEIEMIKDWIKAGAKK
;
A
#
# COMPACT_ATOMS: atom_id res chain seq x y z
N MET A 1 -39.90 -22.92 58.31
CA MET A 1 -38.58 -22.69 57.73
C MET A 1 -38.73 -22.70 56.22
N LYS A 2 -38.71 -21.49 55.59
CA LYS A 2 -38.86 -21.37 54.13
C LYS A 2 -37.49 -21.39 53.50
N ILE A 3 -37.18 -22.42 52.72
CA ILE A 3 -35.91 -22.53 51.96
C ILE A 3 -36.07 -21.71 50.69
N VAL A 4 -35.34 -20.57 50.61
CA VAL A 4 -35.23 -19.77 49.40
C VAL A 4 -34.23 -20.44 48.46
N ARG A 5 -34.73 -21.12 47.42
CA ARG A 5 -33.89 -21.63 46.33
C ARG A 5 -33.44 -20.44 45.46
N MET A 6 -32.18 -20.07 45.61
CA MET A 6 -31.53 -19.14 44.71
C MET A 6 -31.26 -19.84 43.38
N ILE A 7 -31.99 -19.42 42.34
CA ILE A 7 -31.76 -19.88 40.98
C ILE A 7 -30.58 -19.08 40.42
N VAL A 8 -29.44 -19.72 40.31
CA VAL A 8 -28.28 -19.18 39.62
C VAL A 8 -28.51 -19.40 38.11
N MET A 9 -28.87 -18.37 37.41
CA MET A 9 -28.89 -18.37 35.92
C MET A 9 -27.46 -18.37 35.41
N PRO A 10 -27.07 -19.28 34.49
CA PRO A 10 -25.78 -19.13 33.80
C PRO A 10 -25.84 -17.97 32.83
N VAL A 11 -24.97 -17.01 33.03
CA VAL A 11 -24.70 -15.95 32.05
C VAL A 11 -23.91 -16.60 30.93
N SER A 12 -24.58 -16.94 29.83
CA SER A 12 -23.91 -17.36 28.60
C SER A 12 -23.24 -16.15 27.97
N PHE A 13 -21.94 -16.04 28.16
CA PHE A 13 -21.09 -15.13 27.41
C PHE A 13 -21.02 -15.63 25.95
N LEU A 14 -21.81 -15.03 25.09
CA LEU A 14 -21.64 -15.15 23.63
C LEU A 14 -20.35 -14.41 23.25
N PHE A 15 -19.23 -15.13 23.24
CA PHE A 15 -18.03 -14.67 22.54
C PHE A 15 -18.36 -14.70 21.06
N GLY A 16 -18.75 -13.53 20.53
CA GLY A 16 -18.79 -13.33 19.10
C GLY A 16 -17.38 -13.50 18.55
N ASN A 17 -17.17 -14.54 17.75
CA ASN A 17 -15.93 -14.69 16.99
C ASN A 17 -15.85 -13.49 16.03
N VAL A 18 -14.98 -12.55 16.35
CA VAL A 18 -14.57 -11.52 15.42
C VAL A 18 -13.58 -12.20 14.49
N ASP A 19 -14.06 -12.72 13.37
CA ASP A 19 -13.19 -13.22 12.31
C ASP A 19 -12.40 -12.02 11.78
N PHE A 20 -11.16 -11.87 12.25
CA PHE A 20 -10.21 -10.97 11.66
C PHE A 20 -9.87 -11.50 10.26
N VAL A 21 -10.53 -10.95 9.24
CA VAL A 21 -10.18 -11.21 7.86
C VAL A 21 -8.84 -10.51 7.59
N PHE A 22 -7.75 -11.25 7.73
CA PHE A 22 -6.44 -10.81 7.28
C PHE A 22 -6.46 -10.82 5.76
N SER A 23 -6.60 -9.63 5.15
CA SER A 23 -6.37 -9.46 3.73
C SER A 23 -4.87 -9.60 3.46
N ALA A 24 -4.49 -10.48 2.51
CA ALA A 24 -3.10 -10.63 2.10
C ALA A 24 -2.57 -9.29 1.55
N PRO A 25 -1.28 -8.96 1.75
CA PRO A 25 -0.69 -7.75 1.19
C PRO A 25 -0.74 -7.80 -0.35
N PRO A 26 -0.78 -6.64 -1.02
CA PRO A 26 -0.76 -6.57 -2.48
C PRO A 26 0.46 -7.31 -3.07
N ASP A 27 0.23 -8.01 -4.18
CA ASP A 27 1.26 -8.68 -4.97
C ASP A 27 1.89 -7.69 -5.95
N PHE A 28 3.20 -7.69 -6.07
CA PHE A 28 3.86 -6.75 -6.97
C PHE A 28 3.43 -6.93 -8.43
N GLN A 29 3.48 -8.15 -8.95
CA GLN A 29 3.19 -8.38 -10.37
C GLN A 29 1.72 -8.20 -10.72
N LYS A 30 0.81 -8.60 -9.83
CA LYS A 30 -0.63 -8.54 -10.06
C LYS A 30 -1.23 -7.17 -9.78
N ASP A 31 -0.75 -6.50 -8.73
CA ASP A 31 -1.40 -5.32 -8.18
C ASP A 31 -0.60 -4.04 -8.41
N ILE A 32 0.71 -4.07 -8.24
CA ILE A 32 1.56 -2.87 -8.26
C ILE A 32 2.14 -2.60 -9.65
N GLN A 33 2.71 -3.61 -10.31
CA GLN A 33 3.30 -3.45 -11.65
C GLN A 33 2.31 -2.84 -12.65
N PRO A 34 1.03 -3.25 -12.73
CA PRO A 34 0.06 -2.62 -13.60
C PRO A 34 -0.16 -1.14 -13.34
N LEU A 35 -0.12 -0.71 -12.07
CA LEU A 35 -0.25 0.70 -11.70
C LEU A 35 0.96 1.50 -12.14
N MET A 36 2.16 0.97 -11.97
CA MET A 36 3.39 1.60 -12.44
C MET A 36 3.37 1.77 -13.96
N THR A 37 2.99 0.73 -14.69
CA THR A 37 2.87 0.76 -16.14
C THR A 37 1.88 1.81 -16.60
N ARG A 38 0.74 1.90 -15.95
CA ARG A 38 -0.34 2.82 -16.35
C ARG A 38 -0.01 4.29 -16.09
N TYR A 39 0.64 4.60 -14.98
CA TYR A 39 0.77 5.98 -14.49
C TYR A 39 2.19 6.54 -14.50
N CYS A 40 3.20 5.73 -14.57
CA CYS A 40 4.57 6.14 -14.29
C CYS A 40 5.56 5.82 -15.39
N VAL A 41 5.46 4.67 -16.03
CA VAL A 41 6.49 4.10 -16.94
C VAL A 41 6.67 4.92 -18.20
N GLU A 42 5.66 5.61 -18.70
CA GLU A 42 5.80 6.47 -19.87
C GLU A 42 6.93 7.49 -19.70
N CYS A 43 7.07 8.06 -18.49
CA CYS A 43 8.10 9.05 -18.17
C CYS A 43 9.28 8.44 -17.40
N HIS A 44 9.05 7.37 -16.63
CA HIS A 44 10.02 6.73 -15.76
C HIS A 44 10.30 5.27 -16.18
N GLY A 45 10.36 5.02 -17.47
CA GLY A 45 10.73 3.73 -18.04
C GLY A 45 12.24 3.58 -18.26
N SER A 46 12.63 2.51 -18.97
CA SER A 46 14.04 2.19 -19.22
C SER A 46 14.70 3.09 -20.27
N ASN A 47 13.90 3.69 -21.15
CA ASN A 47 14.41 4.56 -22.23
C ASN A 47 14.39 6.01 -21.80
N LYS A 48 15.56 6.58 -21.50
CA LYS A 48 15.74 7.98 -21.05
C LYS A 48 14.77 8.39 -19.92
N PRO A 49 14.83 7.71 -18.77
CA PRO A 49 13.91 8.00 -17.67
C PRO A 49 14.08 9.43 -17.17
N LYS A 50 12.97 10.13 -16.96
CA LYS A 50 12.99 11.49 -16.40
C LYS A 50 13.68 11.51 -15.04
N ALA A 51 14.55 12.48 -14.83
CA ALA A 51 15.38 12.61 -13.63
C ALA A 51 16.23 11.37 -13.29
N GLY A 52 16.42 10.44 -14.23
CA GLY A 52 17.09 9.17 -14.02
C GLY A 52 16.36 8.21 -13.09
N ILE A 53 15.06 8.41 -12.88
CA ILE A 53 14.23 7.57 -12.02
C ILE A 53 13.49 6.54 -12.87
N ARG A 54 13.70 5.26 -12.57
CA ARG A 54 13.04 4.13 -13.24
C ARG A 54 12.01 3.49 -12.32
N LEU A 55 10.80 3.26 -12.85
CA LEU A 55 9.68 2.65 -12.15
C LEU A 55 9.07 1.47 -12.94
N ASP A 56 9.80 0.95 -13.92
CA ASP A 56 9.34 -0.06 -14.87
C ASP A 56 9.57 -1.51 -14.40
N SER A 57 10.35 -1.70 -13.34
CA SER A 57 10.61 -3.04 -12.79
C SER A 57 10.74 -3.01 -11.27
N TYR A 58 10.54 -4.16 -10.65
CA TYR A 58 10.75 -4.33 -9.21
C TYR A 58 12.15 -3.90 -8.78
N ASP A 59 13.17 -4.41 -9.47
CA ASP A 59 14.56 -4.12 -9.12
C ASP A 59 14.89 -2.62 -9.28
N ALA A 60 14.35 -1.96 -10.29
CA ALA A 60 14.54 -0.53 -10.48
C ALA A 60 13.88 0.30 -9.38
N ILE A 61 12.67 -0.07 -8.96
CA ILE A 61 11.89 0.61 -7.90
C ILE A 61 12.59 0.47 -6.55
N LEU A 62 13.14 -0.71 -6.25
CA LEU A 62 13.81 -1.02 -4.98
C LEU A 62 15.31 -0.69 -4.97
N ALA A 63 15.88 -0.21 -6.08
CA ALA A 63 17.29 0.12 -6.18
C ALA A 63 17.71 1.14 -5.12
N LYS A 64 18.71 0.80 -4.32
CA LYS A 64 19.28 1.68 -3.31
C LYS A 64 20.14 2.76 -3.97
N SER A 65 19.70 4.00 -3.87
CA SER A 65 20.40 5.15 -4.42
C SER A 65 19.96 6.43 -3.70
N ARG A 66 20.57 7.57 -4.00
CA ARG A 66 20.09 8.88 -3.54
C ARG A 66 18.68 9.19 -4.02
N LYS A 67 18.24 8.53 -5.10
CA LYS A 67 16.93 8.68 -5.72
C LYS A 67 16.01 7.49 -5.42
N GLN A 68 16.28 6.74 -4.35
CA GLN A 68 15.47 5.58 -3.97
C GLN A 68 14.00 5.96 -3.87
N SER A 69 13.16 5.27 -4.62
CA SER A 69 11.72 5.57 -4.71
C SER A 69 10.92 4.94 -3.57
N VAL A 70 11.31 3.76 -3.13
CA VAL A 70 10.60 2.98 -2.10
C VAL A 70 11.57 2.52 -1.01
N ILE A 71 11.19 2.76 0.23
CA ILE A 71 11.87 2.23 1.41
C ILE A 71 10.95 1.15 1.99
N PRO A 72 11.30 -0.14 1.88
CA PRO A 72 10.46 -1.22 2.37
C PRO A 72 10.07 -1.04 3.84
N GLY A 73 8.79 -1.20 4.15
CA GLY A 73 8.24 -1.05 5.50
C GLY A 73 7.99 0.39 5.93
N GLU A 74 8.42 1.40 5.15
CA GLU A 74 8.33 2.81 5.51
C GLU A 74 7.62 3.64 4.43
N PRO A 75 6.29 3.51 4.29
CA PRO A 75 5.55 4.21 3.24
C PRO A 75 5.68 5.73 3.32
N GLU A 76 5.66 6.29 4.51
CA GLU A 76 5.71 7.75 4.71
C GLU A 76 7.08 8.36 4.38
N LYS A 77 8.13 7.53 4.29
CA LYS A 77 9.48 7.93 3.86
C LYS A 77 9.79 7.57 2.41
N SER A 78 8.88 6.87 1.76
CA SER A 78 9.02 6.45 0.36
C SER A 78 8.64 7.59 -0.56
N LYS A 79 9.58 8.07 -1.37
CA LYS A 79 9.38 9.19 -2.31
C LYS A 79 8.24 8.92 -3.29
N LEU A 80 8.08 7.67 -3.72
CA LEU A 80 6.97 7.26 -4.58
C LEU A 80 5.63 7.68 -3.98
N LEU A 81 5.37 7.32 -2.73
CA LEU A 81 4.11 7.68 -2.05
C LEU A 81 4.01 9.18 -1.77
N MET A 82 5.09 9.79 -1.31
CA MET A 82 5.12 11.23 -1.00
C MET A 82 4.76 12.09 -2.22
N THR A 83 5.22 11.71 -3.40
CA THR A 83 4.88 12.42 -4.64
C THR A 83 3.42 12.20 -5.06
N MET A 84 2.87 11.01 -4.83
CA MET A 84 1.47 10.70 -5.17
C MET A 84 0.47 11.41 -4.24
N THR A 85 0.84 11.64 -2.99
CA THR A 85 0.00 12.29 -1.97
C THR A 85 0.19 13.82 -1.89
N GLY A 86 1.12 14.38 -2.64
CA GLY A 86 1.42 15.81 -2.64
C GLY A 86 2.31 16.28 -1.48
N GLN A 87 2.87 15.37 -0.70
CA GLN A 87 3.88 15.71 0.32
C GLN A 87 5.23 16.10 -0.27
N ALA A 88 5.47 15.70 -1.51
CA ALA A 88 6.56 16.16 -2.35
C ALA A 88 5.97 16.65 -3.69
N LYS A 89 6.83 16.98 -4.67
CA LYS A 89 6.35 17.39 -6.01
C LYS A 89 5.37 16.35 -6.56
N LEU A 90 4.13 16.79 -6.83
CA LEU A 90 3.05 15.89 -7.23
C LEU A 90 3.39 15.12 -8.51
N MET A 91 3.28 13.79 -8.45
CA MET A 91 3.44 12.85 -9.56
C MET A 91 2.24 11.88 -9.62
N PRO A 92 1.74 11.57 -10.79
CA PRO A 92 2.00 12.26 -12.07
C PRO A 92 1.67 13.76 -11.98
N PRO A 93 2.24 14.60 -12.86
CA PRO A 93 1.91 16.04 -12.88
C PRO A 93 0.40 16.28 -12.98
N LYS A 94 -0.10 17.41 -12.46
CA LYS A 94 -1.55 17.72 -12.42
C LYS A 94 -2.28 17.56 -13.76
N LYS A 95 -1.60 17.90 -14.86
CA LYS A 95 -2.16 17.80 -16.22
C LYS A 95 -2.20 16.38 -16.78
N PHE A 96 -1.57 15.41 -16.11
CA PHE A 96 -1.56 14.01 -16.55
C PHE A 96 -2.92 13.36 -16.26
N SER A 97 -3.47 12.66 -17.26
CA SER A 97 -4.75 11.97 -17.14
C SER A 97 -4.67 10.63 -17.90
N PRO A 98 -5.21 9.54 -17.34
CA PRO A 98 -5.84 9.43 -16.03
C PRO A 98 -4.82 9.49 -14.88
N ARG A 99 -5.31 9.77 -13.67
CA ARG A 99 -4.51 9.82 -12.44
C ARG A 99 -4.82 8.61 -11.55
N PRO A 100 -3.87 8.15 -10.71
CA PRO A 100 -4.16 7.12 -9.72
C PRO A 100 -5.33 7.53 -8.82
N THR A 101 -6.21 6.59 -8.55
CA THR A 101 -7.30 6.77 -7.59
C THR A 101 -6.79 6.71 -6.14
N ALA A 102 -7.60 7.18 -5.18
CA ALA A 102 -7.26 7.09 -3.77
C ALA A 102 -7.05 5.62 -3.33
N ASP A 103 -7.87 4.70 -3.82
CA ASP A 103 -7.73 3.27 -3.51
C ASP A 103 -6.46 2.65 -4.09
N GLU A 104 -6.07 3.06 -5.29
CA GLU A 104 -4.81 2.63 -5.91
C GLU A 104 -3.59 3.16 -5.15
N ILE A 105 -3.63 4.40 -4.67
CA ILE A 105 -2.58 4.98 -3.82
C ILE A 105 -2.49 4.23 -2.49
N GLU A 106 -3.62 3.91 -1.86
CA GLU A 106 -3.65 3.13 -0.63
C GLU A 106 -3.10 1.71 -0.83
N MET A 107 -3.39 1.09 -1.97
CA MET A 107 -2.82 -0.22 -2.34
C MET A 107 -1.29 -0.17 -2.42
N ILE A 108 -0.72 0.88 -2.99
CA ILE A 108 0.74 1.08 -3.04
C ILE A 108 1.29 1.27 -1.63
N LYS A 109 0.60 2.04 -0.79
CA LYS A 109 0.97 2.24 0.62
C LYS A 109 1.00 0.93 1.40
N ASP A 110 -0.02 0.10 1.25
CA ASP A 110 -0.12 -1.20 1.90
C ASP A 110 0.99 -2.16 1.44
N TRP A 111 1.30 -2.15 0.15
CA TRP A 111 2.41 -2.93 -0.38
C TRP A 111 3.75 -2.51 0.24
N ILE A 112 4.04 -1.22 0.31
CA ILE A 112 5.27 -0.70 0.93
C ILE A 112 5.30 -1.07 2.42
N LYS A 113 4.20 -0.85 3.13
CA LYS A 113 4.07 -1.15 4.57
C LYS A 113 4.31 -2.62 4.89
N ALA A 114 3.88 -3.51 4.02
CA ALA A 114 4.10 -4.96 4.14
C ALA A 114 5.54 -5.40 3.80
N GLY A 115 6.41 -4.49 3.42
CA GLY A 115 7.82 -4.75 3.12
C GLY A 115 8.19 -4.68 1.63
N ALA A 116 7.29 -4.20 0.77
CA ALA A 116 7.50 -4.05 -0.67
C ALA A 116 8.07 -5.31 -1.32
N LYS A 117 7.48 -6.45 -1.06
CA LYS A 117 7.93 -7.76 -1.58
C LYS A 117 7.51 -7.95 -3.04
N LYS A 118 8.28 -8.80 -3.74
CA LYS A 118 8.03 -9.19 -5.11
C LYS A 118 6.88 -10.19 -5.19
#